data_370c98ad4bd41bb3c06853fbb4bbfbf7
#
_entry.id   370c98ad4bd41bb3c06853fbb4bbfbf7
#
_cell.length_a   1.000
_cell.length_b   1.000
_cell.length_c   1.000
_cell.angle_alpha   90.00
_cell.angle_beta   90.00
_cell.angle_gamma   90.00
#
_symmetry.space_group_name_H-M   'P 1'
#
loop_
_entity.id
_entity.type
_entity.pdbx_description
1 polymer ?
#
loop_
_entity_poly.entity_id
_entity_poly.type
_entity_poly.pdbx_seq_one_letter_code
_entity_poly.pdbx_strand_id
1 'polypeptide(L)'
;MIAVQVTYKVQADFAEENKSNISAFLADFKGMLASRFLYHVYIKEDGLTFVHVSMYENEEVQQQVLNTASFVIFQQKRDESGLLEAPVIENLNHLGSSLSLVK
;
A
#
# COMPACT_ATOMS: atom_id res chain seq x y z
N MET A 1 -0.07 8.07 -15.55
CA MET A 1 0.42 7.29 -14.38
C MET A 1 -0.25 7.80 -13.12
N ILE A 2 -0.70 6.88 -12.26
CA ILE A 2 -1.38 7.22 -11.02
C ILE A 2 -0.42 6.97 -9.87
N ALA A 3 -0.23 7.95 -8.99
CA ALA A 3 0.61 7.81 -7.81
C ALA A 3 -0.19 8.20 -6.57
N VAL A 4 -0.12 7.38 -5.52
CA VAL A 4 -0.94 7.55 -4.31
C VAL A 4 -0.08 7.27 -3.07
N GLN A 5 -0.30 8.08 -2.04
CA GLN A 5 0.29 7.83 -0.73
C GLN A 5 -0.83 7.71 0.30
N VAL A 6 -0.77 6.65 1.11
CA VAL A 6 -1.74 6.42 2.18
C VAL A 6 -0.98 6.30 3.49
N THR A 7 -1.33 7.12 4.46
CA THR A 7 -0.71 7.14 5.79
C THR A 7 -1.77 6.87 6.85
N TYR A 8 -1.48 5.98 7.78
CA TYR A 8 -2.37 5.66 8.91
C TYR A 8 -1.54 5.20 10.10
N LYS A 9 -2.16 5.21 11.28
CA LYS A 9 -1.48 4.79 12.49
C LYS A 9 -2.30 3.74 13.23
N VAL A 10 -1.65 2.63 13.58
CA VAL A 10 -2.28 1.49 14.25
C VAL A 10 -1.97 1.49 15.74
N GLN A 11 -2.74 0.74 16.51
CA GLN A 11 -2.45 0.49 17.92
C GLN A 11 -1.26 -0.47 18.03
N ALA A 12 -0.53 -0.38 19.13
CA ALA A 12 0.70 -1.17 19.33
C ALA A 12 0.41 -2.67 19.25
N ASP A 13 -0.72 -3.12 19.77
CA ASP A 13 -1.07 -4.55 19.78
C ASP A 13 -1.49 -5.07 18.40
N PHE A 14 -1.70 -4.20 17.42
CA PHE A 14 -2.04 -4.61 16.05
C PHE A 14 -0.85 -4.48 15.09
N ALA A 15 0.24 -3.84 15.49
CA ALA A 15 1.34 -3.52 14.58
C ALA A 15 1.93 -4.77 13.90
N GLU A 16 2.17 -5.84 14.65
CA GLU A 16 2.76 -7.06 14.08
C GLU A 16 1.79 -7.78 13.16
N GLU A 17 0.51 -7.82 13.49
CA GLU A 17 -0.50 -8.39 12.60
C GLU A 17 -0.58 -7.58 11.31
N ASN A 18 -0.54 -6.25 11.40
CA ASN A 18 -0.56 -5.40 10.21
C ASN A 18 0.62 -5.68 9.28
N LYS A 19 1.81 -5.85 9.85
CA LYS A 19 3.00 -6.23 9.06
C LYS A 19 2.81 -7.57 8.36
N SER A 20 2.23 -8.54 9.05
CA SER A 20 1.97 -9.87 8.50
C SER A 20 0.99 -9.79 7.32
N ASN A 21 -0.09 -9.01 7.48
CA ASN A 21 -1.08 -8.83 6.42
C ASN A 21 -0.48 -8.11 5.20
N ILE A 22 0.40 -7.14 5.43
CA ILE A 22 1.13 -6.45 4.36
C ILE A 22 2.05 -7.42 3.62
N SER A 23 2.79 -8.25 4.35
CA SER A 23 3.67 -9.24 3.73
C SER A 23 2.89 -10.20 2.84
N ALA A 24 1.67 -10.57 3.25
CA ALA A 24 0.82 -11.46 2.46
C ALA A 24 0.44 -10.84 1.12
N PHE A 25 -0.05 -9.59 1.11
CA PHE A 25 -0.42 -9.00 -0.16
C PHE A 25 0.79 -8.63 -1.02
N LEU A 26 1.92 -8.24 -0.41
CA LEU A 26 3.13 -7.98 -1.18
C LEU A 26 3.65 -9.24 -1.88
N ALA A 27 3.52 -10.40 -1.23
CA ALA A 27 3.88 -11.67 -1.86
C ALA A 27 3.01 -11.94 -3.09
N ASP A 28 1.71 -11.66 -3.00
CA ASP A 28 0.81 -11.82 -4.14
C ASP A 28 1.07 -10.80 -5.24
N PHE A 29 1.50 -9.59 -4.86
CA PHE A 29 1.80 -8.53 -5.84
C PHE A 29 3.04 -8.84 -6.66
N LYS A 30 3.98 -9.61 -6.12
CA LYS A 30 5.20 -9.98 -6.84
C LYS A 30 4.84 -10.82 -8.06
N GLY A 31 5.30 -10.38 -9.22
CA GLY A 31 5.01 -11.07 -10.48
C GLY A 31 3.67 -10.74 -11.10
N MET A 32 2.82 -9.99 -10.42
CA MET A 32 1.56 -9.52 -11.02
C MET A 32 1.85 -8.43 -12.04
N LEU A 33 1.17 -8.50 -13.19
CA LEU A 33 1.15 -7.44 -14.19
C LEU A 33 2.54 -6.94 -14.59
N ALA A 34 3.55 -7.79 -14.46
CA ALA A 34 4.95 -7.47 -14.76
C ALA A 34 5.36 -6.15 -14.09
N SER A 35 5.88 -5.18 -14.78
CA SER A 35 6.33 -3.91 -14.19
C SER A 35 5.33 -2.77 -14.40
N ARG A 36 4.03 -3.07 -14.43
CA ARG A 36 3.00 -2.06 -14.69
C ARG A 36 2.55 -1.32 -13.44
N PHE A 37 3.04 -1.72 -12.28
CA PHE A 37 2.78 -1.01 -11.02
C PHE A 37 3.93 -1.22 -10.05
N LEU A 38 3.97 -0.39 -9.02
CA LEU A 38 4.96 -0.48 -7.95
C LEU A 38 4.26 -0.16 -6.63
N TYR A 39 4.51 -0.97 -5.61
CA TYR A 39 3.89 -0.79 -4.31
C TYR A 39 4.97 -0.90 -3.22
N HIS A 40 5.12 0.17 -2.43
CA HIS A 40 6.07 0.22 -1.32
C HIS A 40 5.35 0.50 -0.02
N VAL A 41 5.83 -0.08 1.08
CA VAL A 41 5.34 0.21 2.40
C VAL A 41 6.51 0.58 3.30
N TYR A 42 6.36 1.68 4.02
CA TYR A 42 7.33 2.15 4.99
C TYR A 42 6.67 2.24 6.35
N ILE A 43 7.46 2.12 7.41
CA ILE A 43 7.02 2.31 8.79
C ILE A 43 7.86 3.45 9.36
N LYS A 44 7.18 4.41 10.02
CA LYS A 44 7.90 5.51 10.68
C LYS A 44 8.57 5.00 11.95
N GLU A 45 9.45 5.84 12.52
CA GLU A 45 10.25 5.46 13.69
C GLU A 45 9.41 5.09 14.91
N ASP A 46 8.16 5.57 15.01
CA ASP A 46 7.27 5.22 16.10
C ASP A 46 6.83 3.74 16.07
N GLY A 47 7.10 3.04 14.98
CA GLY A 47 6.72 1.64 14.82
C GLY A 47 5.22 1.41 14.62
N LEU A 48 4.43 2.47 14.53
CA LEU A 48 2.96 2.42 14.49
C LEU A 48 2.37 3.09 13.26
N THR A 49 3.09 4.05 12.66
CA THR A 49 2.62 4.79 11.49
C THR A 49 3.14 4.14 10.23
N PHE A 50 2.22 3.72 9.36
CA PHE A 50 2.53 3.06 8.10
C PHE A 50 2.27 4.01 6.96
N VAL A 51 3.18 4.01 5.98
CA VAL A 51 3.08 4.84 4.79
C VAL A 51 3.15 3.91 3.58
N HIS A 52 2.07 3.85 2.81
CA HIS A 52 2.00 3.08 1.57
C HIS A 52 2.17 4.04 0.41
N VAL A 53 3.15 3.79 -0.44
CA VAL A 53 3.40 4.59 -1.64
C VAL A 53 3.26 3.67 -2.85
N SER A 54 2.38 4.02 -3.76
CA SER A 54 2.10 3.16 -4.91
C SER A 54 1.98 3.95 -6.20
N MET A 55 2.32 3.30 -7.30
CA MET A 55 2.22 3.88 -8.64
C MET A 55 1.64 2.83 -9.57
N TYR A 56 0.74 3.25 -10.45
CA TYR A 56 0.07 2.37 -11.40
C TYR A 56 0.11 2.98 -12.78
N GLU A 57 0.26 2.15 -13.79
CA GLU A 57 0.28 2.60 -15.17
C GLU A 57 -1.02 3.32 -15.56
N ASN A 58 -2.16 2.81 -15.09
CA ASN A 58 -3.49 3.39 -15.33
C ASN A 58 -4.50 2.87 -14.30
N GLU A 59 -5.75 3.33 -14.39
CA GLU A 59 -6.82 2.93 -13.47
C GLU A 59 -7.14 1.44 -13.52
N GLU A 60 -7.07 0.83 -14.69
CA GLU A 60 -7.36 -0.59 -14.83
C GLU A 60 -6.35 -1.43 -14.04
N VAL A 61 -5.07 -1.09 -14.17
CA VAL A 61 -4.00 -1.74 -13.39
C VAL A 61 -4.22 -1.52 -11.89
N GLN A 62 -4.53 -0.29 -11.49
CA GLN A 62 -4.80 0.04 -10.09
C GLN A 62 -5.92 -0.82 -9.53
N GLN A 63 -7.03 -0.94 -10.25
CA GLN A 63 -8.16 -1.72 -9.77
C GLN A 63 -7.82 -3.21 -9.66
N GLN A 64 -7.07 -3.75 -10.60
CA GLN A 64 -6.65 -5.15 -10.53
C GLN A 64 -5.79 -5.41 -9.29
N VAL A 65 -4.86 -4.52 -9.00
CA VAL A 65 -3.99 -4.63 -7.82
C VAL A 65 -4.82 -4.54 -6.53
N LEU A 66 -5.67 -3.52 -6.41
CA LEU A 66 -6.44 -3.27 -5.20
C LEU A 66 -7.56 -4.29 -4.97
N ASN A 67 -7.96 -5.03 -6.00
CA ASN A 67 -8.96 -6.09 -5.87
C ASN A 67 -8.34 -7.46 -5.55
N THR A 68 -7.05 -7.54 -5.37
CA THR A 68 -6.38 -8.78 -4.94
C THR A 68 -6.94 -9.21 -3.57
N ALA A 69 -7.30 -10.48 -3.42
CA ALA A 69 -7.98 -10.96 -2.22
C ALA A 69 -7.22 -10.64 -0.93
N SER A 70 -5.90 -10.85 -0.91
CA SER A 70 -5.08 -10.56 0.26
C SER A 70 -5.05 -9.07 0.60
N PHE A 71 -5.15 -8.19 -0.41
CA PHE A 71 -5.19 -6.75 -0.17
C PHE A 71 -6.55 -6.34 0.43
N VAL A 72 -7.63 -6.90 -0.06
CA VAL A 72 -8.98 -6.65 0.49
C VAL A 72 -9.04 -7.10 1.95
N ILE A 73 -8.49 -8.27 2.27
CA ILE A 73 -8.42 -8.77 3.64
C ILE A 73 -7.58 -7.84 4.52
N PHE A 74 -6.44 -7.38 4.03
CA PHE A 74 -5.61 -6.41 4.74
C PHE A 74 -6.41 -5.15 5.10
N GLN A 75 -7.13 -4.59 4.15
CA GLN A 75 -7.90 -3.37 4.38
C GLN A 75 -8.99 -3.59 5.43
N GLN A 76 -9.70 -4.71 5.37
CA GLN A 76 -10.76 -5.02 6.32
C GLN A 76 -10.20 -5.13 7.74
N LYS A 77 -9.13 -5.87 7.92
CA LYS A 77 -8.52 -6.06 9.23
C LYS A 77 -7.96 -4.75 9.79
N ARG A 78 -7.32 -3.95 8.94
CA ARG A 78 -6.82 -2.64 9.33
C ARG A 78 -7.96 -1.76 9.84
N ASP A 79 -9.03 -1.67 9.06
CA ASP A 79 -10.15 -0.76 9.38
C ASP A 79 -10.92 -1.22 10.63
N GLU A 80 -10.95 -2.52 10.90
CA GLU A 80 -11.61 -3.09 12.09
C GLU A 80 -10.72 -3.05 13.34
N SER A 81 -9.45 -2.72 13.21
CA SER A 81 -8.49 -2.80 14.31
C SER A 81 -8.62 -1.69 15.34
N GLY A 82 -9.36 -0.63 15.07
CA GLY A 82 -9.43 0.54 15.94
C GLY A 82 -8.22 1.44 15.74
N LEU A 83 -8.09 2.02 14.55
CA LEU A 83 -6.94 2.86 14.18
C LEU A 83 -6.80 4.06 15.10
N LEU A 84 -5.55 4.39 15.47
CA LEU A 84 -5.25 5.62 16.19
C LEU A 84 -5.39 6.84 15.27
N GLU A 85 -5.02 6.69 14.00
CA GLU A 85 -5.23 7.72 12.97
C GLU A 85 -5.76 7.03 11.73
N ALA A 86 -6.89 7.52 11.23
CA ALA A 86 -7.54 6.98 10.04
C ALA A 86 -6.67 7.20 8.80
N PRO A 87 -6.85 6.37 7.75
CA PRO A 87 -6.06 6.54 6.54
C PRO A 87 -6.28 7.90 5.89
N VAL A 88 -5.17 8.57 5.59
CA VAL A 88 -5.15 9.80 4.79
C VAL A 88 -4.62 9.43 3.42
N ILE A 89 -5.43 9.64 2.40
CA ILE A 89 -5.11 9.30 1.01
C ILE A 89 -4.72 10.59 0.29
N GLU A 90 -3.52 10.60 -0.28
CA GLU A 90 -3.01 11.73 -1.04
C GLU A 90 -2.70 11.29 -2.47
N ASN A 91 -3.24 12.00 -3.44
CA ASN A 91 -2.88 11.78 -4.83
C ASN A 91 -1.63 12.59 -5.13
N LEU A 92 -0.64 11.94 -5.74
CA LEU A 92 0.64 12.55 -6.04
C LEU A 92 0.82 12.70 -7.55
N ASN A 93 1.52 13.74 -7.96
CA ASN A 93 1.93 13.89 -9.34
C ASN A 93 3.36 13.39 -9.48
N HIS A 94 3.57 12.39 -10.32
CA HIS A 94 4.90 11.82 -10.55
C HIS A 94 5.76 12.84 -11.30
N LEU A 95 6.79 13.35 -10.63
CA LEU A 95 7.73 14.29 -11.26
C LEU A 95 8.83 13.55 -12.00
N GLY A 96 9.43 12.53 -11.38
CA GLY A 96 10.52 11.78 -11.98
C GLY A 96 11.02 10.69 -11.07
N SER A 97 11.83 9.80 -11.63
CA SER A 97 12.47 8.69 -10.89
C SER A 97 13.86 8.46 -11.44
N SER A 98 14.75 7.97 -10.60
CA SER A 98 16.10 7.59 -11.04
C SER A 98 16.11 6.29 -11.84
N LEU A 99 15.02 5.48 -11.72
CA LEU A 99 14.82 4.24 -12.47
C LEU A 99 13.54 4.37 -13.29
N SER A 100 13.52 3.67 -14.43
CA SER A 100 12.31 3.57 -15.24
C SER A 100 11.43 2.49 -14.60
N LEU A 101 10.35 2.91 -13.93
CA LEU A 101 9.47 1.98 -13.20
C LEU A 101 8.34 1.45 -14.06
N VAL A 102 7.66 2.34 -14.77
CA VAL A 102 6.51 2.02 -15.59
C VAL A 102 6.69 2.68 -16.95
N LYS A 103 6.36 1.97 -18.00
CA LYS A 103 6.49 2.48 -19.35
C LYS A 103 5.19 3.03 -19.89
#